data_82ba79c4de82325a6e5681567a575243
#
_entry.id   82ba79c4de82325a6e5681567a575243
#
_cell.length_a   1.000
_cell.length_b   1.000
_cell.length_c   1.000
_cell.angle_alpha   90.00
_cell.angle_beta   90.00
_cell.angle_gamma   90.00
#
_symmetry.space_group_name_H-M   'P 1'
#
loop_
_entity.id
_entity.type
_entity.pdbx_description
1 polymer ?
#
loop_
_entity_poly.entity_id
_entity_poly.type
_entity_poly.pdbx_seq_one_letter_code
_entity_poly.pdbx_strand_id
1 'polypeptide(L)'
;PQGSMKALLNASLGKEDLLIAAGSLPEDFKKAYPDKPLAITAGVEGNLSSIRITQGDIMLPGAFQMNVTGSMESVTDSIRRTGEIQLKARSGNLDFLLAMLPASQRDQFAIPAGIQLKGEATVANQEYRTELILTQDKGKVGLTARYNPVQLAYEANLRIDSLEPTHFMPKDSLFWLTASVKAEGRGTDPFSERTWAKLDGKISDIRYGASSVSDVSIDGSLEKNLLKVDLLSKYPLAKMDVSLNATLHKHEVKAMLIADVENMDLQGMHLMANPFATSFQLFAEVESNLDEDNTIDVTLGNWEVVTPKQSFKPKTLTLHARTDIDTTRVSFHAGDLGIILTGNDCIHHITDKLTKVSNDITLQLERDSTVNLEILRPLLPDMYLEVRAGQDNPIYNYLQTYYVDFKSIAMNAYTSPETGIRMDASIYDLARDTMQIDTIRAEMHQDSLGLLYSAQVIKNKYRQQQPFSAGLDGQIRYGFGDARLYFKDGKGETGLLLGIRADKIQNGVNFHLFP
;
A
#
# COMPACT_ATOMS: atom_id res chain seq x y z
N PRO A 1 48.13 28.99 -21.49
CA PRO A 1 47.80 29.13 -22.91
C PRO A 1 46.30 29.39 -23.02
N GLN A 2 45.93 30.64 -23.23
CA GLN A 2 44.55 31.12 -23.41
C GLN A 2 44.16 31.05 -24.88
N GLY A 3 44.32 29.87 -25.50
CA GLY A 3 43.82 29.68 -26.86
C GLY A 3 42.32 29.36 -26.83
N SER A 4 41.53 30.06 -27.59
CA SER A 4 40.14 29.66 -27.88
C SER A 4 40.15 28.51 -28.86
N MET A 5 39.35 27.46 -28.58
CA MET A 5 39.12 26.30 -29.43
C MET A 5 37.71 26.42 -30.00
N LYS A 6 37.58 26.07 -31.27
CA LYS A 6 36.27 25.80 -31.88
C LYS A 6 36.27 24.37 -32.38
N ALA A 7 35.37 23.58 -31.86
CA ALA A 7 35.22 22.18 -32.25
C ALA A 7 33.80 21.92 -32.77
N LEU A 8 33.72 21.23 -33.88
CA LEU A 8 32.46 20.71 -34.41
C LEU A 8 32.58 19.20 -34.44
N LEU A 9 31.69 18.50 -33.76
CA LEU A 9 31.58 17.04 -33.76
C LEU A 9 30.32 16.64 -34.51
N ASN A 10 30.50 15.82 -35.53
CA ASN A 10 29.40 15.09 -36.16
C ASN A 10 29.70 13.62 -35.96
N ALA A 11 28.92 12.94 -35.17
CA ALA A 11 29.09 11.54 -34.85
C ALA A 11 27.79 10.77 -35.14
N SER A 12 27.98 9.56 -35.63
CA SER A 12 26.90 8.59 -35.77
C SER A 12 27.37 7.31 -35.07
N LEU A 13 26.84 7.05 -33.92
CA LEU A 13 27.24 5.94 -33.05
C LEU A 13 26.28 4.77 -33.27
N GLY A 14 26.79 3.64 -33.71
CA GLY A 14 26.05 2.39 -33.79
C GLY A 14 25.69 1.89 -32.38
N LYS A 15 24.74 0.97 -32.34
CA LYS A 15 24.31 0.31 -31.10
C LYS A 15 25.50 -0.30 -30.34
N GLU A 16 26.34 -1.04 -31.05
CA GLU A 16 27.49 -1.73 -30.47
C GLU A 16 28.53 -0.77 -29.90
N ASP A 17 28.85 0.32 -30.60
CA ASP A 17 29.82 1.33 -30.16
C ASP A 17 29.31 2.00 -28.85
N LEU A 18 28.02 2.30 -28.83
CA LEU A 18 27.38 2.95 -27.67
C LEU A 18 27.34 2.02 -26.45
N LEU A 19 27.04 0.73 -26.66
CA LEU A 19 27.02 -0.27 -25.61
C LEU A 19 28.40 -0.61 -25.07
N ILE A 20 29.46 -0.51 -25.87
CA ILE A 20 30.86 -0.63 -25.41
C ILE A 20 31.23 0.56 -24.50
N ALA A 21 30.87 1.78 -24.91
CA ALA A 21 31.14 2.99 -24.12
C ALA A 21 30.35 3.01 -22.79
N ALA A 22 29.20 2.36 -22.74
CA ALA A 22 28.27 2.30 -21.60
C ALA A 22 28.30 0.95 -20.86
N GLY A 23 29.46 0.39 -20.63
CA GLY A 23 29.70 -0.99 -20.18
C GLY A 23 28.97 -1.49 -18.94
N SER A 24 28.38 -0.61 -18.11
CA SER A 24 27.64 -0.94 -16.89
C SER A 24 26.12 -1.04 -17.04
N LEU A 25 25.58 -0.95 -18.26
CA LEU A 25 24.15 -1.00 -18.49
C LEU A 25 23.59 -2.44 -18.39
N PRO A 26 22.34 -2.60 -17.88
CA PRO A 26 21.68 -3.90 -17.80
C PRO A 26 21.60 -4.60 -19.17
N GLU A 27 21.75 -5.92 -19.19
CA GLU A 27 21.66 -6.72 -20.43
C GLU A 27 20.31 -6.56 -21.14
N ASP A 28 19.22 -6.43 -20.36
CA ASP A 28 17.88 -6.21 -20.93
C ASP A 28 17.77 -4.86 -21.63
N PHE A 29 18.40 -3.82 -21.10
CA PHE A 29 18.50 -2.53 -21.78
C PHE A 29 19.30 -2.65 -23.09
N LYS A 30 20.43 -3.33 -23.07
CA LYS A 30 21.24 -3.56 -24.26
C LYS A 30 20.46 -4.28 -25.37
N LYS A 31 19.64 -5.27 -24.98
CA LYS A 31 18.77 -5.99 -25.94
C LYS A 31 17.64 -5.10 -26.48
N ALA A 32 17.01 -4.32 -25.62
CA ALA A 32 15.86 -3.48 -25.97
C ALA A 32 16.25 -2.20 -26.72
N TYR A 33 17.52 -1.76 -26.63
CA TYR A 33 17.99 -0.55 -27.31
C TYR A 33 17.78 -0.65 -28.82
N PRO A 34 17.22 0.41 -29.46
CA PRO A 34 16.93 0.40 -30.92
C PRO A 34 18.16 0.11 -31.78
N ASP A 35 17.96 -0.66 -32.83
CA ASP A 35 19.02 -0.98 -33.81
C ASP A 35 19.16 0.15 -34.84
N LYS A 36 19.34 1.38 -34.34
CA LYS A 36 19.49 2.60 -35.12
C LYS A 36 20.64 3.44 -34.56
N PRO A 37 21.40 4.11 -35.43
CA PRO A 37 22.50 4.92 -34.96
C PRO A 37 22.00 6.17 -34.21
N LEU A 38 22.67 6.48 -33.10
CA LEU A 38 22.54 7.74 -32.41
C LEU A 38 23.31 8.82 -33.15
N ALA A 39 22.61 9.78 -33.72
CA ALA A 39 23.22 10.92 -34.39
C ALA A 39 23.48 12.04 -33.33
N ILE A 40 24.68 12.55 -33.31
CA ILE A 40 25.11 13.65 -32.45
C ILE A 40 25.79 14.71 -33.33
N THR A 41 25.26 15.93 -33.29
CA THR A 41 25.93 17.12 -33.81
C THR A 41 26.18 18.05 -32.65
N ALA A 42 27.44 18.34 -32.34
CA ALA A 42 27.81 19.23 -31.25
C ALA A 42 28.82 20.27 -31.72
N GLY A 43 28.49 21.53 -31.55
CA GLY A 43 29.37 22.66 -31.75
C GLY A 43 29.78 23.25 -30.39
N VAL A 44 31.06 23.31 -30.12
CA VAL A 44 31.60 23.85 -28.87
C VAL A 44 32.66 24.89 -29.18
N GLU A 45 32.56 26.05 -28.56
CA GLU A 45 33.51 27.12 -28.65
C GLU A 45 33.99 27.51 -27.24
N GLY A 46 35.26 27.87 -27.12
CA GLY A 46 35.79 28.38 -25.85
C GLY A 46 37.16 27.85 -25.49
N ASN A 47 37.41 27.79 -24.18
CA ASN A 47 38.64 27.29 -23.57
C ASN A 47 38.32 26.59 -22.23
N LEU A 48 39.33 26.16 -21.46
CA LEU A 48 39.14 25.53 -20.16
C LEU A 48 38.45 26.43 -19.09
N SER A 49 38.41 27.74 -19.33
CA SER A 49 37.75 28.65 -18.40
C SER A 49 36.36 29.07 -18.84
N SER A 50 36.05 29.01 -20.15
CA SER A 50 34.74 29.37 -20.68
C SER A 50 34.40 28.46 -21.87
N ILE A 51 33.29 27.77 -21.78
CA ILE A 51 32.77 26.85 -22.81
C ILE A 51 31.39 27.33 -23.24
N ARG A 52 31.14 27.35 -24.53
CA ARG A 52 29.82 27.63 -25.12
C ARG A 52 29.43 26.46 -26.03
N ILE A 53 28.29 25.86 -25.77
CA ILE A 53 27.64 24.90 -26.64
C ILE A 53 26.79 25.70 -27.63
N THR A 54 27.29 25.89 -28.86
CA THR A 54 26.62 26.66 -29.90
C THR A 54 25.54 25.84 -30.60
N GLN A 55 25.73 24.51 -30.64
CA GLN A 55 24.81 23.53 -31.18
C GLN A 55 24.97 22.22 -30.43
N GLY A 56 23.88 21.59 -30.06
CA GLY A 56 23.86 20.26 -29.46
C GLY A 56 22.59 19.55 -29.90
N ASP A 57 22.65 18.86 -31.03
CA ASP A 57 21.53 18.07 -31.56
C ASP A 57 21.83 16.60 -31.34
N ILE A 58 20.98 15.92 -30.61
CA ILE A 58 21.07 14.49 -30.34
C ILE A 58 19.77 13.84 -30.81
N MET A 59 19.86 12.89 -31.70
CA MET A 59 18.70 12.21 -32.27
C MET A 59 18.93 10.72 -32.36
N LEU A 60 17.99 9.97 -31.74
CA LEU A 60 17.83 8.54 -31.99
C LEU A 60 16.56 8.37 -32.82
N PRO A 61 16.67 7.97 -34.11
CA PRO A 61 15.51 7.94 -34.99
C PRO A 61 14.36 7.08 -34.47
N GLY A 62 13.17 7.69 -34.36
CA GLY A 62 11.97 7.04 -33.83
C GLY A 62 11.87 6.97 -32.31
N ALA A 63 12.95 7.27 -31.57
CA ALA A 63 12.99 7.24 -30.13
C ALA A 63 12.93 8.65 -29.51
N PHE A 64 13.87 9.53 -29.85
CA PHE A 64 13.85 10.91 -29.36
C PHE A 64 14.66 11.86 -30.22
N GLN A 65 14.34 13.12 -30.09
CA GLN A 65 15.13 14.23 -30.59
C GLN A 65 15.33 15.22 -29.45
N MET A 66 16.57 15.68 -29.25
CA MET A 66 16.95 16.60 -28.22
C MET A 66 17.86 17.68 -28.79
N ASN A 67 17.62 18.91 -28.41
CA ASN A 67 18.42 20.06 -28.74
C ASN A 67 18.90 20.74 -27.45
N VAL A 68 20.20 20.99 -27.37
CA VAL A 68 20.85 21.56 -26.19
C VAL A 68 21.72 22.75 -26.63
N THR A 69 21.59 23.89 -25.97
CA THR A 69 22.47 25.03 -26.11
C THR A 69 22.85 25.57 -24.74
N GLY A 70 23.95 26.27 -24.63
CA GLY A 70 24.32 26.80 -23.32
C GLY A 70 25.73 27.39 -23.28
N SER A 71 26.06 27.95 -22.14
CA SER A 71 27.39 28.46 -21.84
C SER A 71 27.76 28.21 -20.40
N MET A 72 29.05 28.04 -20.15
CA MET A 72 29.58 27.86 -18.80
C MET A 72 30.92 28.60 -18.70
N GLU A 73 31.05 29.41 -17.68
CA GLU A 73 32.28 30.12 -17.32
C GLU A 73 32.85 29.55 -16.04
N SER A 74 34.18 29.71 -15.87
CA SER A 74 34.91 29.18 -14.71
C SER A 74 34.66 27.69 -14.47
N VAL A 75 34.69 26.89 -15.55
CA VAL A 75 34.27 25.46 -15.57
C VAL A 75 34.98 24.63 -14.51
N THR A 76 36.25 24.90 -14.25
CA THR A 76 37.09 24.18 -13.27
C THR A 76 36.98 24.70 -11.85
N ASP A 77 36.35 25.86 -11.64
CA ASP A 77 36.18 26.51 -10.32
C ASP A 77 34.72 26.35 -9.88
N SER A 78 34.45 25.41 -8.99
CA SER A 78 33.10 25.15 -8.49
C SER A 78 32.47 26.30 -7.73
N ILE A 79 33.25 27.21 -7.21
CA ILE A 79 32.79 28.40 -6.45
C ILE A 79 32.37 29.54 -7.39
N ARG A 80 33.19 29.75 -8.42
CA ARG A 80 32.98 30.87 -9.37
C ARG A 80 32.23 30.46 -10.63
N ARG A 81 31.89 29.18 -10.73
CA ARG A 81 31.19 28.64 -11.90
C ARG A 81 29.88 29.37 -12.13
N THR A 82 29.70 29.88 -13.35
CA THR A 82 28.43 30.43 -13.84
C THR A 82 28.10 29.78 -15.17
N GLY A 83 26.83 29.58 -15.44
CA GLY A 83 26.43 29.00 -16.71
C GLY A 83 24.92 28.86 -16.84
N GLU A 84 24.52 28.63 -18.07
CA GLU A 84 23.16 28.37 -18.46
C GLU A 84 23.11 27.23 -19.49
N ILE A 85 22.10 26.38 -19.40
CA ILE A 85 21.81 25.33 -20.37
C ILE A 85 20.34 25.42 -20.72
N GLN A 86 20.02 25.40 -21.99
CA GLN A 86 18.65 25.29 -22.52
C GLN A 86 18.50 23.95 -23.21
N LEU A 87 17.39 23.28 -22.89
CA LEU A 87 17.06 21.97 -23.41
C LEU A 87 15.68 22.02 -24.06
N LYS A 88 15.56 21.40 -25.24
CA LYS A 88 14.29 21.07 -25.89
C LYS A 88 14.36 19.62 -26.33
N ALA A 89 13.39 18.80 -25.93
CA ALA A 89 13.34 17.41 -26.32
C ALA A 89 11.92 16.98 -26.74
N ARG A 90 11.83 16.00 -27.60
CA ARG A 90 10.58 15.36 -28.00
C ARG A 90 10.78 13.85 -28.01
N SER A 91 9.86 13.12 -27.36
CA SER A 91 9.87 11.67 -27.34
C SER A 91 9.17 11.08 -28.57
N GLY A 92 9.74 10.00 -29.08
CA GLY A 92 9.07 8.97 -29.87
C GLY A 92 8.84 7.74 -28.99
N ASN A 93 9.23 6.56 -29.47
CA ASN A 93 9.18 5.33 -28.67
C ASN A 93 10.42 5.24 -27.78
N LEU A 94 10.19 5.32 -26.47
CA LEU A 94 11.20 5.22 -25.42
C LEU A 94 11.08 3.94 -24.57
N ASP A 95 10.34 2.93 -25.02
CA ASP A 95 10.09 1.69 -24.26
C ASP A 95 11.38 0.98 -23.84
N PHE A 96 12.46 1.11 -24.63
CA PHE A 96 13.75 0.54 -24.28
C PHE A 96 14.32 1.07 -22.94
N LEU A 97 13.93 2.28 -22.52
CA LEU A 97 14.33 2.84 -21.23
C LEU A 97 13.69 2.08 -20.05
N LEU A 98 12.51 1.50 -20.26
CA LEU A 98 11.84 0.69 -19.23
C LEU A 98 12.64 -0.57 -18.88
N ALA A 99 13.50 -1.04 -19.80
CA ALA A 99 14.40 -2.15 -19.55
C ALA A 99 15.49 -1.84 -18.49
N MET A 100 15.65 -0.59 -18.07
CA MET A 100 16.48 -0.19 -16.93
C MET A 100 15.81 -0.49 -15.57
N LEU A 101 14.49 -0.66 -15.56
CA LEU A 101 13.74 -1.04 -14.36
C LEU A 101 13.84 -2.55 -14.10
N PRO A 102 13.68 -3.00 -12.84
CA PRO A 102 13.50 -4.41 -12.52
C PRO A 102 12.34 -5.02 -13.31
N ALA A 103 12.47 -6.28 -13.75
CA ALA A 103 11.49 -6.96 -14.60
C ALA A 103 10.05 -6.93 -14.01
N SER A 104 9.95 -7.04 -12.68
CA SER A 104 8.67 -6.99 -11.95
C SER A 104 7.95 -5.63 -11.99
N GLN A 105 8.64 -4.57 -12.38
CA GLN A 105 8.09 -3.21 -12.42
C GLN A 105 7.84 -2.70 -13.85
N ARG A 106 8.47 -3.29 -14.88
CA ARG A 106 8.40 -2.80 -16.28
C ARG A 106 6.99 -2.67 -16.80
N ASP A 107 6.16 -3.65 -16.50
CA ASP A 107 4.77 -3.70 -16.95
C ASP A 107 3.85 -2.67 -16.27
N GLN A 108 4.34 -2.00 -15.23
CA GLN A 108 3.57 -0.98 -14.51
C GLN A 108 3.72 0.41 -15.14
N PHE A 109 4.80 0.62 -15.93
CA PHE A 109 5.14 1.90 -16.50
C PHE A 109 5.11 1.89 -18.01
N ALA A 110 4.82 3.04 -18.60
CA ALA A 110 4.94 3.32 -20.03
C ALA A 110 5.53 4.72 -20.21
N ILE A 111 6.19 4.95 -21.32
CA ILE A 111 6.64 6.28 -21.71
C ILE A 111 5.91 6.66 -23.00
N PRO A 112 4.86 7.50 -22.91
CA PRO A 112 4.08 7.85 -24.09
C PRO A 112 4.94 8.59 -25.13
N ALA A 113 4.69 8.31 -26.39
CA ALA A 113 5.29 9.06 -27.47
C ALA A 113 4.69 10.47 -27.54
N GLY A 114 5.46 11.41 -28.06
CA GLY A 114 5.00 12.78 -28.27
C GLY A 114 5.15 13.72 -27.07
N ILE A 115 5.74 13.25 -25.96
CA ILE A 115 6.11 14.14 -24.86
C ILE A 115 7.06 15.22 -25.39
N GLN A 116 6.78 16.45 -25.05
CA GLN A 116 7.69 17.59 -25.27
C GLN A 116 8.22 18.07 -23.92
N LEU A 117 9.53 18.17 -23.82
CA LEU A 117 10.23 18.74 -22.67
C LEU A 117 10.95 20.00 -23.11
N LYS A 118 10.71 21.08 -22.40
CA LYS A 118 11.49 22.31 -22.48
C LYS A 118 12.07 22.61 -21.12
N GLY A 119 13.34 22.94 -21.08
CA GLY A 119 14.00 23.22 -19.83
C GLY A 119 15.10 24.25 -19.95
N GLU A 120 15.30 24.94 -18.86
CA GLU A 120 16.44 25.84 -18.65
C GLU A 120 17.04 25.52 -17.30
N ALA A 121 18.35 25.44 -17.24
CA ALA A 121 19.08 25.33 -15.98
C ALA A 121 20.18 26.34 -15.93
N THR A 122 20.33 27.03 -14.81
CA THR A 122 21.38 28.01 -14.56
C THR A 122 22.15 27.66 -13.30
N VAL A 123 23.43 28.01 -13.30
CA VAL A 123 24.28 27.96 -12.12
C VAL A 123 25.00 29.30 -11.93
N ALA A 124 24.87 29.85 -10.75
CA ALA A 124 25.59 31.05 -10.35
C ALA A 124 25.74 31.10 -8.83
N ASN A 125 26.91 31.54 -8.33
CA ASN A 125 27.16 31.65 -6.89
C ASN A 125 26.85 30.37 -6.10
N GLN A 126 27.20 29.22 -6.68
CA GLN A 126 26.92 27.89 -6.12
C GLN A 126 25.41 27.57 -5.99
N GLU A 127 24.53 28.34 -6.58
CA GLU A 127 23.11 28.08 -6.65
C GLU A 127 22.75 27.54 -8.03
N TYR A 128 22.02 26.45 -8.05
CA TYR A 128 21.43 25.82 -9.23
C TYR A 128 19.96 26.18 -9.30
N ARG A 129 19.52 26.65 -10.46
CA ARG A 129 18.11 26.93 -10.75
C ARG A 129 17.71 26.16 -11.97
N THR A 130 16.50 25.63 -11.98
CA THR A 130 15.93 24.98 -13.15
C THR A 130 14.47 25.34 -13.33
N GLU A 131 14.08 25.48 -14.58
CA GLU A 131 12.70 25.57 -15.02
C GLU A 131 12.48 24.50 -16.06
N LEU A 132 11.54 23.58 -15.81
CA LEU A 132 11.18 22.48 -16.70
C LEU A 132 9.69 22.54 -17.01
N ILE A 133 9.34 22.35 -18.27
CA ILE A 133 7.97 22.25 -18.73
C ILE A 133 7.87 20.97 -19.57
N LEU A 134 7.09 20.03 -19.08
CA LEU A 134 6.72 18.82 -19.81
C LEU A 134 5.28 18.98 -20.30
N THR A 135 5.04 18.67 -21.56
CA THR A 135 3.70 18.60 -22.14
C THR A 135 3.46 17.24 -22.77
N GLN A 136 2.29 16.69 -22.51
CA GLN A 136 1.83 15.43 -23.07
C GLN A 136 0.34 15.57 -23.38
N ASP A 137 -0.02 15.61 -24.64
CA ASP A 137 -1.38 15.91 -25.12
C ASP A 137 -1.90 17.24 -24.54
N LYS A 138 -2.93 17.18 -23.67
CA LYS A 138 -3.48 18.33 -22.96
C LYS A 138 -2.78 18.57 -21.62
N GLY A 139 -2.08 17.55 -21.12
CA GLY A 139 -1.41 17.59 -19.83
C GLY A 139 -0.16 18.47 -19.85
N LYS A 140 0.03 19.24 -18.80
CA LYS A 140 1.20 20.08 -18.61
C LYS A 140 1.75 19.93 -17.19
N VAL A 141 3.04 19.67 -17.09
CA VAL A 141 3.77 19.66 -15.81
C VAL A 141 4.84 20.74 -15.87
N GLY A 142 4.77 21.70 -14.97
CA GLY A 142 5.76 22.75 -14.78
C GLY A 142 6.51 22.56 -13.47
N LEU A 143 7.83 22.58 -13.51
CA LEU A 143 8.69 22.53 -12.33
C LEU A 143 9.65 23.72 -12.36
N THR A 144 9.65 24.51 -11.31
CA THR A 144 10.73 25.45 -11.02
C THR A 144 11.42 24.99 -9.74
N ALA A 145 12.73 24.90 -9.75
CA ALA A 145 13.49 24.48 -8.58
C ALA A 145 14.77 25.31 -8.42
N ARG A 146 15.18 25.48 -7.18
CA ARG A 146 16.39 26.14 -6.76
C ARG A 146 17.08 25.29 -5.70
N TYR A 147 18.40 25.13 -5.83
CA TYR A 147 19.18 24.31 -4.91
C TYR A 147 20.55 24.92 -4.66
N ASN A 148 20.92 25.05 -3.39
CA ASN A 148 22.27 25.46 -2.97
C ASN A 148 22.94 24.30 -2.23
N PRO A 149 23.91 23.59 -2.81
CA PRO A 149 24.54 22.42 -2.21
C PRO A 149 25.40 22.72 -0.98
N VAL A 150 25.88 23.98 -0.83
CA VAL A 150 26.68 24.38 0.34
C VAL A 150 25.81 24.58 1.57
N GLN A 151 24.67 25.22 1.36
CA GLN A 151 23.70 25.47 2.42
C GLN A 151 22.70 24.35 2.59
N LEU A 152 22.67 23.36 1.66
CA LEU A 152 21.64 22.33 1.51
C LEU A 152 20.22 22.92 1.45
N ALA A 153 20.12 24.16 0.93
CA ALA A 153 18.86 24.86 0.81
C ALA A 153 18.19 24.54 -0.53
N TYR A 154 16.90 24.33 -0.51
CA TYR A 154 16.10 24.02 -1.69
C TYR A 154 14.76 24.76 -1.69
N GLU A 155 14.29 25.05 -2.88
CA GLU A 155 12.93 25.53 -3.15
C GLU A 155 12.46 24.85 -4.43
N ALA A 156 11.23 24.34 -4.44
CA ALA A 156 10.62 23.73 -5.61
C ALA A 156 9.15 24.12 -5.71
N ASN A 157 8.70 24.37 -6.93
CA ASN A 157 7.30 24.61 -7.23
C ASN A 157 6.93 23.72 -8.41
N LEU A 158 6.08 22.74 -8.14
CA LEU A 158 5.53 21.79 -9.11
C LEU A 158 4.08 22.16 -9.40
N ARG A 159 3.73 22.31 -10.66
CA ARG A 159 2.37 22.53 -11.12
C ARG A 159 2.01 21.46 -12.14
N ILE A 160 0.96 20.73 -11.87
CA ILE A 160 0.41 19.70 -12.75
C ILE A 160 -0.97 20.21 -13.20
N ASP A 161 -1.18 20.30 -14.48
CA ASP A 161 -2.42 20.75 -15.08
C ASP A 161 -2.88 19.69 -16.07
N SER A 162 -4.06 19.12 -15.79
CA SER A 162 -4.77 18.22 -16.72
C SER A 162 -3.93 17.04 -17.21
N LEU A 163 -3.07 16.48 -16.35
CA LEU A 163 -2.25 15.31 -16.68
C LEU A 163 -3.12 14.04 -16.65
N GLU A 164 -2.89 13.15 -17.60
CA GLU A 164 -3.44 11.80 -17.65
C GLU A 164 -2.38 10.76 -17.24
N PRO A 165 -2.22 10.46 -15.94
CA PRO A 165 -1.17 9.58 -15.45
C PRO A 165 -1.22 8.16 -15.99
N THR A 166 -2.39 7.67 -16.44
CA THR A 166 -2.54 6.36 -17.08
C THR A 166 -1.71 6.20 -18.36
N HIS A 167 -1.32 7.29 -19.01
CA HIS A 167 -0.37 7.24 -20.11
C HIS A 167 1.04 6.82 -19.67
N PHE A 168 1.38 7.05 -18.40
CA PHE A 168 2.67 6.69 -17.79
C PHE A 168 2.58 5.42 -16.93
N MET A 169 1.41 5.17 -16.36
CA MET A 169 1.11 4.01 -15.51
C MET A 169 -0.19 3.35 -16.00
N PRO A 170 -0.14 2.59 -17.12
CA PRO A 170 -1.35 2.10 -17.80
C PRO A 170 -2.16 1.09 -16.99
N LYS A 171 -1.55 0.45 -15.98
CA LYS A 171 -2.23 -0.47 -15.07
C LYS A 171 -2.76 0.21 -13.81
N ASP A 172 -2.43 1.49 -13.60
CA ASP A 172 -2.96 2.29 -12.51
C ASP A 172 -4.34 2.85 -12.89
N SER A 173 -5.12 3.12 -11.87
CA SER A 173 -6.44 3.72 -12.05
C SER A 173 -6.45 5.25 -11.91
N LEU A 174 -5.30 5.90 -11.91
CA LEU A 174 -5.16 7.35 -11.83
C LEU A 174 -5.34 7.99 -13.22
N PHE A 175 -6.60 8.34 -13.55
CA PHE A 175 -6.98 8.82 -14.89
C PHE A 175 -6.73 10.30 -15.12
N TRP A 176 -6.74 11.10 -14.07
CA TRP A 176 -6.65 12.55 -14.18
C TRP A 176 -6.03 13.18 -12.94
N LEU A 177 -5.20 14.20 -13.14
CA LEU A 177 -4.57 14.93 -12.05
C LEU A 177 -4.36 16.40 -12.39
N THR A 178 -4.89 17.26 -11.53
CA THR A 178 -4.56 18.70 -11.48
C THR A 178 -4.17 19.05 -10.05
N ALA A 179 -2.93 19.40 -9.85
CA ALA A 179 -2.37 19.67 -8.53
C ALA A 179 -1.25 20.70 -8.57
N SER A 180 -0.97 21.31 -7.44
CA SER A 180 0.21 22.17 -7.25
C SER A 180 0.87 21.83 -5.92
N VAL A 181 2.20 21.85 -5.89
CA VAL A 181 2.99 21.63 -4.68
C VAL A 181 4.11 22.67 -4.67
N LYS A 182 4.22 23.39 -3.57
CA LYS A 182 5.34 24.25 -3.26
C LYS A 182 6.09 23.70 -2.07
N ALA A 183 7.38 23.53 -2.18
CA ALA A 183 8.24 23.03 -1.11
C ALA A 183 9.47 23.93 -0.98
N GLU A 184 9.85 24.24 0.23
CA GLU A 184 11.08 24.95 0.54
C GLU A 184 11.70 24.39 1.81
N GLY A 185 13.03 24.41 1.90
CA GLY A 185 13.67 23.88 3.08
C GLY A 185 15.19 23.92 3.05
N ARG A 186 15.76 23.33 4.10
CA ARG A 186 17.19 23.15 4.29
C ARG A 186 17.47 21.83 4.99
N GLY A 187 18.44 21.08 4.45
CA GLY A 187 18.79 19.75 4.95
C GLY A 187 17.84 18.68 4.41
N THR A 188 18.26 17.42 4.51
CA THR A 188 17.50 16.24 4.02
C THR A 188 17.31 15.17 5.08
N ASP A 189 17.96 15.29 6.24
CA ASP A 189 17.79 14.38 7.36
C ASP A 189 16.67 14.89 8.29
N PRO A 190 15.48 14.26 8.33
CA PRO A 190 14.37 14.73 9.14
C PRO A 190 14.62 14.64 10.64
N PHE A 191 15.61 13.84 11.06
CA PHE A 191 16.01 13.69 12.45
C PHE A 191 17.04 14.71 12.93
N SER A 192 17.48 15.60 12.05
CA SER A 192 18.44 16.65 12.38
C SER A 192 17.71 17.94 12.78
N GLU A 193 18.01 18.50 13.94
CA GLU A 193 17.47 19.79 14.39
C GLU A 193 17.77 20.97 13.44
N ARG A 194 18.78 20.80 12.57
CA ARG A 194 19.16 21.81 11.57
C ARG A 194 18.31 21.74 10.31
N THR A 195 17.59 20.66 10.13
CA THR A 195 16.68 20.48 9.00
C THR A 195 15.38 21.22 9.26
N TRP A 196 14.97 21.96 8.26
CA TRP A 196 13.62 22.53 8.22
C TRP A 196 13.05 22.41 6.82
N ALA A 197 11.75 22.24 6.74
CA ALA A 197 11.02 22.16 5.48
C ALA A 197 9.61 22.74 5.64
N LYS A 198 9.10 23.32 4.56
CA LYS A 198 7.69 23.70 4.42
C LYS A 198 7.16 23.12 3.12
N LEU A 199 5.92 22.70 3.14
CA LEU A 199 5.19 22.18 2.00
C LEU A 199 3.81 22.80 1.99
N ASP A 200 3.39 23.31 0.84
CA ASP A 200 2.03 23.76 0.54
C ASP A 200 1.58 23.00 -0.70
N GLY A 201 0.56 22.21 -0.57
CA GLY A 201 0.02 21.35 -1.62
C GLY A 201 -1.47 21.59 -1.83
N LYS A 202 -1.87 21.61 -3.09
CA LYS A 202 -3.29 21.68 -3.45
C LYS A 202 -3.60 20.67 -4.54
N ILE A 203 -4.58 19.80 -4.31
CA ILE A 203 -5.19 18.94 -5.31
C ILE A 203 -6.50 19.61 -5.73
N SER A 204 -6.52 20.13 -6.95
CA SER A 204 -7.70 20.79 -7.51
C SER A 204 -8.68 19.79 -8.11
N ASP A 205 -8.15 18.71 -8.70
CA ASP A 205 -8.95 17.61 -9.27
C ASP A 205 -8.09 16.36 -9.44
N ILE A 206 -8.57 15.23 -8.96
CA ILE A 206 -7.98 13.91 -9.13
C ILE A 206 -9.09 12.91 -9.44
N ARG A 207 -8.87 12.06 -10.45
CA ARG A 207 -9.75 10.94 -10.76
C ARG A 207 -8.98 9.63 -10.63
N TYR A 208 -9.43 8.79 -9.68
CA TYR A 208 -8.87 7.47 -9.44
C TYR A 208 -9.97 6.41 -9.56
N GLY A 209 -9.85 5.52 -10.54
CA GLY A 209 -10.93 4.60 -10.89
C GLY A 209 -12.19 5.36 -11.31
N ALA A 210 -13.30 5.03 -10.70
CA ALA A 210 -14.57 5.73 -10.85
C ALA A 210 -14.72 6.93 -9.90
N SER A 211 -13.80 7.11 -8.97
CA SER A 211 -13.85 8.16 -7.95
C SER A 211 -13.23 9.46 -8.44
N SER A 212 -13.81 10.58 -8.07
CA SER A 212 -13.22 11.90 -8.24
C SER A 212 -13.13 12.58 -6.87
N VAL A 213 -12.03 13.28 -6.63
CA VAL A 213 -11.83 14.11 -5.44
C VAL A 213 -11.28 15.46 -5.86
N SER A 214 -11.76 16.53 -5.27
CA SER A 214 -11.34 17.90 -5.55
C SER A 214 -11.21 18.72 -4.27
N ASP A 215 -10.61 19.88 -4.38
CA ASP A 215 -10.48 20.85 -3.29
C ASP A 215 -9.86 20.30 -2.00
N VAL A 216 -8.74 19.58 -2.15
CA VAL A 216 -7.92 19.13 -1.03
C VAL A 216 -6.67 19.99 -0.93
N SER A 217 -6.38 20.53 0.25
CA SER A 217 -5.15 21.20 0.59
C SER A 217 -4.36 20.42 1.63
N ILE A 218 -3.03 20.50 1.53
CA ILE A 218 -2.09 19.87 2.44
C ILE A 218 -1.02 20.89 2.78
N ASP A 219 -0.91 21.24 4.05
CA ASP A 219 0.11 22.12 4.58
C ASP A 219 1.05 21.31 5.48
N GLY A 220 2.34 21.38 5.23
CA GLY A 220 3.35 20.64 6.00
C GLY A 220 4.48 21.53 6.48
N SER A 221 4.98 21.27 7.66
CA SER A 221 6.19 21.92 8.18
C SER A 221 7.02 20.96 9.02
N LEU A 222 8.32 21.05 8.88
CA LEU A 222 9.29 20.39 9.75
C LEU A 222 10.24 21.46 10.27
N GLU A 223 10.34 21.61 11.57
CA GLU A 223 11.27 22.55 12.21
C GLU A 223 11.67 22.01 13.57
N LYS A 224 12.99 21.95 13.84
CA LYS A 224 13.52 21.45 15.12
C LYS A 224 12.95 20.10 15.51
N ASN A 225 12.94 19.15 14.57
CA ASN A 225 12.38 17.80 14.73
C ASN A 225 10.86 17.73 14.94
N LEU A 226 10.14 18.85 14.89
CA LEU A 226 8.69 18.89 14.95
C LEU A 226 8.12 18.88 13.52
N LEU A 227 7.45 17.79 13.17
CA LEU A 227 6.67 17.66 11.95
C LEU A 227 5.22 18.03 12.24
N LYS A 228 4.66 18.89 11.42
CA LYS A 228 3.21 19.18 11.40
C LYS A 228 2.71 19.01 9.97
N VAL A 229 1.58 18.34 9.81
CA VAL A 229 0.90 18.20 8.52
C VAL A 229 -0.58 18.39 8.75
N ASP A 230 -1.17 19.35 8.07
CA ASP A 230 -2.60 19.62 8.07
C ASP A 230 -3.17 19.32 6.67
N LEU A 231 -4.22 18.53 6.61
CA LEU A 231 -4.97 18.21 5.40
C LEU A 231 -6.41 18.68 5.58
N LEU A 232 -6.86 19.52 4.66
CA LEU A 232 -8.23 19.97 4.60
C LEU A 232 -8.86 19.55 3.28
N SER A 233 -9.91 18.77 3.34
CA SER A 233 -10.75 18.43 2.20
C SER A 233 -12.10 19.14 2.29
N LYS A 234 -12.40 19.97 1.29
CA LYS A 234 -13.71 20.63 1.13
C LYS A 234 -14.62 19.87 0.16
N TYR A 235 -14.15 18.72 -0.34
CA TYR A 235 -14.91 17.89 -1.27
C TYR A 235 -16.18 17.37 -0.60
N PRO A 236 -17.39 17.61 -1.15
CA PRO A 236 -18.64 17.28 -0.46
C PRO A 236 -18.81 15.81 -0.09
N LEU A 237 -18.23 14.89 -0.88
CA LEU A 237 -18.30 13.44 -0.63
C LEU A 237 -17.21 12.94 0.34
N ALA A 238 -16.20 13.77 0.64
CA ALA A 238 -15.11 13.44 1.57
C ALA A 238 -14.66 14.70 2.31
N LYS A 239 -15.56 15.31 3.09
CA LYS A 239 -15.29 16.54 3.84
C LYS A 239 -14.62 16.19 5.17
N MET A 240 -13.37 16.62 5.33
CA MET A 240 -12.58 16.29 6.52
C MET A 240 -11.49 17.31 6.80
N ASP A 241 -11.06 17.36 8.05
CA ASP A 241 -9.90 18.07 8.56
C ASP A 241 -9.02 17.07 9.31
N VAL A 242 -7.75 16.96 8.92
CA VAL A 242 -6.80 16.01 9.48
C VAL A 242 -5.53 16.73 9.86
N SER A 243 -5.11 16.63 11.11
CA SER A 243 -3.87 17.19 11.62
C SER A 243 -2.97 16.09 12.16
N LEU A 244 -1.73 16.05 11.70
CA LEU A 244 -0.66 15.18 12.19
C LEU A 244 0.42 16.06 12.83
N ASN A 245 0.76 15.78 14.07
CA ASN A 245 1.91 16.35 14.75
C ASN A 245 2.85 15.23 15.18
N ALA A 246 4.14 15.35 14.88
CA ALA A 246 5.11 14.34 15.27
C ALA A 246 6.43 14.98 15.74
N THR A 247 7.06 14.35 16.71
CA THR A 247 8.44 14.62 17.13
C THR A 247 9.33 13.53 16.60
N LEU A 248 10.37 13.92 15.85
CA LEU A 248 11.23 12.99 15.12
C LEU A 248 12.64 12.98 15.73
N HIS A 249 13.00 11.94 16.46
CA HIS A 249 14.36 11.67 16.91
C HIS A 249 14.84 10.33 16.34
N LYS A 250 16.16 10.12 16.21
CA LYS A 250 16.73 8.93 15.55
C LYS A 250 16.28 7.58 16.14
N HIS A 251 15.93 7.58 17.42
CA HIS A 251 15.53 6.37 18.13
C HIS A 251 14.21 6.57 18.89
N GLU A 252 13.48 7.60 18.57
CA GLU A 252 12.17 7.85 19.16
C GLU A 252 11.35 8.74 18.23
N VAL A 253 10.19 8.24 17.83
CA VAL A 253 9.16 9.00 17.12
C VAL A 253 7.89 8.98 17.95
N LYS A 254 7.36 10.17 18.21
CA LYS A 254 6.03 10.33 18.80
C LYS A 254 5.17 11.09 17.83
N ALA A 255 4.03 10.52 17.48
CA ALA A 255 3.11 11.11 16.52
C ALA A 255 1.68 11.13 17.09
N MET A 256 0.98 12.22 16.82
CA MET A 256 -0.43 12.40 17.17
C MET A 256 -1.19 12.77 15.89
N LEU A 257 -2.20 12.01 15.56
CA LEU A 257 -3.13 12.26 14.45
C LEU A 257 -4.51 12.57 15.01
N ILE A 258 -5.09 13.67 14.55
CA ILE A 258 -6.47 14.05 14.81
C ILE A 258 -7.17 14.18 13.48
N ALA A 259 -8.31 13.53 13.31
CA ALA A 259 -9.13 13.69 12.12
C ALA A 259 -10.58 13.95 12.53
N ASP A 260 -11.16 15.00 11.94
CA ASP A 260 -12.60 15.30 12.01
C ASP A 260 -13.18 15.04 10.60
N VAL A 261 -13.94 13.97 10.47
CA VAL A 261 -14.59 13.58 9.21
C VAL A 261 -16.06 13.95 9.31
N GLU A 262 -16.42 15.09 8.74
CA GLU A 262 -17.79 15.57 8.73
C GLU A 262 -18.69 14.72 7.81
N ASN A 263 -18.16 14.27 6.69
CA ASN A 263 -18.84 13.41 5.72
C ASN A 263 -17.85 12.59 4.90
N MET A 264 -18.12 11.30 4.75
CA MET A 264 -17.45 10.40 3.82
C MET A 264 -18.50 9.49 3.18
N ASP A 265 -18.90 9.81 1.95
CA ASP A 265 -19.86 9.02 1.16
C ASP A 265 -19.10 8.01 0.29
N LEU A 266 -19.00 6.78 0.78
CA LEU A 266 -18.22 5.73 0.12
C LEU A 266 -18.86 5.25 -1.20
N GLN A 267 -20.20 5.33 -1.33
CA GLN A 267 -20.85 5.02 -2.61
C GLN A 267 -20.67 6.17 -3.60
N GLY A 268 -20.91 7.42 -3.16
CA GLY A 268 -20.70 8.59 -4.01
C GLY A 268 -19.25 8.70 -4.51
N MET A 269 -18.30 8.23 -3.72
CA MET A 269 -16.90 8.09 -4.10
C MET A 269 -16.58 6.80 -4.89
N HIS A 270 -17.57 5.96 -5.19
CA HIS A 270 -17.41 4.66 -5.86
C HIS A 270 -16.50 3.66 -5.17
N LEU A 271 -16.30 3.80 -3.87
CA LEU A 271 -15.50 2.87 -3.05
C LEU A 271 -16.32 1.68 -2.57
N MET A 272 -17.65 1.82 -2.53
CA MET A 272 -18.59 0.75 -2.19
C MET A 272 -19.75 0.71 -3.18
N ALA A 273 -20.27 -0.50 -3.44
CA ALA A 273 -21.43 -0.67 -4.31
C ALA A 273 -22.74 -0.21 -3.66
N ASN A 274 -22.88 -0.40 -2.36
CA ASN A 274 -24.06 -0.02 -1.61
C ASN A 274 -23.92 1.37 -0.98
N PRO A 275 -25.01 2.16 -0.85
CA PRO A 275 -24.97 3.43 -0.17
C PRO A 275 -24.49 3.30 1.27
N PHE A 276 -23.41 4.01 1.57
CA PHE A 276 -22.80 4.05 2.89
C PHE A 276 -22.10 5.39 3.07
N ALA A 277 -22.62 6.20 3.94
CA ALA A 277 -21.98 7.45 4.33
C ALA A 277 -21.66 7.41 5.84
N THR A 278 -20.57 8.06 6.22
CA THR A 278 -20.11 8.06 7.61
C THR A 278 -19.50 9.39 8.00
N SER A 279 -19.61 9.73 9.27
CA SER A 279 -18.90 10.81 9.93
C SER A 279 -18.30 10.29 11.23
N PHE A 280 -17.15 10.81 11.65
CA PHE A 280 -16.47 10.41 12.89
C PHE A 280 -15.35 11.36 13.27
N GLN A 281 -14.91 11.27 14.51
CA GLN A 281 -13.68 11.87 15.00
C GLN A 281 -12.69 10.78 15.37
N LEU A 282 -11.48 10.90 14.85
CA LEU A 282 -10.38 9.97 15.09
C LEU A 282 -9.28 10.70 15.85
N PHE A 283 -8.81 10.08 16.91
CA PHE A 283 -7.60 10.43 17.63
C PHE A 283 -6.66 9.21 17.62
N ALA A 284 -5.42 9.41 17.22
CA ALA A 284 -4.43 8.34 17.27
C ALA A 284 -3.09 8.87 17.78
N GLU A 285 -2.47 8.12 18.67
CA GLU A 285 -1.12 8.36 19.18
C GLU A 285 -0.23 7.17 18.83
N VAL A 286 0.99 7.46 18.43
CA VAL A 286 1.99 6.46 18.12
C VAL A 286 3.29 6.86 18.80
N GLU A 287 3.86 5.95 19.58
CA GLU A 287 5.22 6.03 20.09
C GLU A 287 6.03 4.85 19.54
N SER A 288 7.21 5.11 19.00
CA SER A 288 8.04 4.10 18.35
C SER A 288 9.52 4.43 18.54
N ASN A 289 10.32 3.40 18.83
CA ASN A 289 11.79 3.53 18.78
C ASN A 289 12.35 3.31 17.37
N LEU A 290 11.47 3.17 16.34
CA LEU A 290 11.77 2.83 14.95
C LEU A 290 12.37 1.41 14.78
N ASP A 291 12.13 0.56 15.76
CA ASP A 291 12.58 -0.83 15.80
C ASP A 291 11.45 -1.69 16.41
N GLU A 292 11.68 -2.35 17.51
CA GLU A 292 10.78 -3.35 18.09
C GLU A 292 9.78 -2.76 19.09
N ASP A 293 10.11 -1.65 19.76
CA ASP A 293 9.24 -1.03 20.75
C ASP A 293 8.28 -0.03 20.10
N ASN A 294 7.02 -0.40 20.02
CA ASN A 294 5.97 0.43 19.44
C ASN A 294 4.71 0.39 20.30
N THR A 295 4.12 1.55 20.50
CA THR A 295 2.80 1.71 21.12
C THR A 295 1.90 2.50 20.19
N ILE A 296 0.67 2.04 19.99
CA ILE A 296 -0.34 2.67 19.15
C ILE A 296 -1.64 2.71 19.93
N ASP A 297 -2.15 3.91 20.16
CA ASP A 297 -3.45 4.18 20.75
C ASP A 297 -4.36 4.85 19.74
N VAL A 298 -5.54 4.30 19.49
CA VAL A 298 -6.53 4.88 18.58
C VAL A 298 -7.87 4.94 19.27
N THR A 299 -8.52 6.10 19.17
CA THR A 299 -9.90 6.31 19.60
C THR A 299 -10.69 6.88 18.44
N LEU A 300 -11.79 6.23 18.07
CA LEU A 300 -12.75 6.72 17.10
C LEU A 300 -14.09 6.93 17.81
N GLY A 301 -14.51 8.17 17.87
CA GLY A 301 -15.73 8.59 18.55
C GLY A 301 -16.65 9.42 17.65
N ASN A 302 -17.77 9.86 18.19
CA ASN A 302 -18.79 10.62 17.48
C ASN A 302 -19.17 10.02 16.13
N TRP A 303 -19.13 8.69 16.06
CA TRP A 303 -19.30 7.92 14.86
C TRP A 303 -20.75 7.80 14.48
N GLU A 304 -21.10 8.21 13.26
CA GLU A 304 -22.41 8.02 12.68
C GLU A 304 -22.27 7.31 11.33
N VAL A 305 -23.12 6.33 11.09
CA VAL A 305 -23.22 5.59 9.83
C VAL A 305 -24.62 5.77 9.27
N VAL A 306 -24.70 6.17 8.02
CA VAL A 306 -25.96 6.37 7.30
C VAL A 306 -26.02 5.39 6.13
N THR A 307 -27.09 4.59 6.12
CA THR A 307 -27.43 3.67 5.03
C THR A 307 -28.85 3.99 4.53
N PRO A 308 -29.29 3.52 3.36
CA PRO A 308 -30.65 3.75 2.88
C PRO A 308 -31.75 3.24 3.81
N LYS A 309 -31.42 2.25 4.65
CA LYS A 309 -32.39 1.59 5.53
C LYS A 309 -32.48 2.25 6.89
N GLN A 310 -31.35 2.71 7.40
CA GLN A 310 -31.26 3.32 8.75
C GLN A 310 -29.96 4.09 8.94
N SER A 311 -29.96 4.99 9.88
CA SER A 311 -28.74 5.53 10.49
C SER A 311 -28.55 4.95 11.89
N PHE A 312 -27.31 4.80 12.30
CA PHE A 312 -26.97 4.34 13.64
C PHE A 312 -25.66 4.99 14.12
N LYS A 313 -25.52 5.09 15.43
CA LYS A 313 -24.33 5.67 16.08
C LYS A 313 -23.61 4.57 16.85
N PRO A 314 -22.61 3.94 16.23
CA PRO A 314 -21.83 2.93 16.94
C PRO A 314 -21.17 3.49 18.18
N LYS A 315 -20.88 2.61 19.14
CA LYS A 315 -20.10 2.98 20.32
C LYS A 315 -18.67 3.39 19.92
N THR A 316 -18.06 4.18 20.78
CA THR A 316 -16.66 4.55 20.65
C THR A 316 -15.80 3.31 20.48
N LEU A 317 -14.93 3.35 19.48
CA LEU A 317 -13.95 2.32 19.20
C LEU A 317 -12.62 2.75 19.82
N THR A 318 -11.97 1.83 20.53
CA THR A 318 -10.62 2.01 21.02
C THR A 318 -9.74 0.84 20.57
N LEU A 319 -8.54 1.16 20.14
CA LEU A 319 -7.47 0.21 19.85
C LEU A 319 -6.28 0.61 20.69
N HIS A 320 -5.75 -0.33 21.45
CA HIS A 320 -4.45 -0.20 22.09
C HIS A 320 -3.57 -1.35 21.63
N ALA A 321 -2.44 -1.03 21.02
CA ALA A 321 -1.47 -2.01 20.57
C ALA A 321 -0.09 -1.66 21.13
N ARG A 322 0.57 -2.64 21.71
CA ARG A 322 1.94 -2.54 22.20
C ARG A 322 2.73 -3.75 21.73
N THR A 323 3.89 -3.50 21.17
CA THR A 323 4.86 -4.53 20.83
C THR A 323 6.23 -4.12 21.37
N ASP A 324 6.97 -5.06 21.86
CA ASP A 324 8.37 -4.96 22.24
C ASP A 324 9.12 -6.21 21.75
N ILE A 325 10.40 -6.37 22.09
CA ILE A 325 11.24 -7.47 21.61
C ILE A 325 10.65 -8.86 21.92
N ASP A 326 9.99 -9.00 23.03
CA ASP A 326 9.53 -10.28 23.57
C ASP A 326 8.03 -10.46 23.49
N THR A 327 7.26 -9.37 23.34
CA THR A 327 5.79 -9.46 23.45
C THR A 327 5.06 -8.56 22.46
N THR A 328 3.90 -9.03 22.06
CA THR A 328 2.90 -8.24 21.35
C THR A 328 1.56 -8.38 22.06
N ARG A 329 0.91 -7.24 22.32
CA ARG A 329 -0.45 -7.19 22.85
C ARG A 329 -1.27 -6.17 22.09
N VAL A 330 -2.41 -6.62 21.57
CA VAL A 330 -3.38 -5.76 20.90
C VAL A 330 -4.73 -5.95 21.59
N SER A 331 -5.36 -4.88 21.97
CA SER A 331 -6.74 -4.88 22.46
C SER A 331 -7.58 -3.89 21.66
N PHE A 332 -8.70 -4.37 21.17
CA PHE A 332 -9.68 -3.60 20.41
C PHE A 332 -11.04 -3.71 21.10
N HIS A 333 -11.69 -2.59 21.34
CA HIS A 333 -13.01 -2.53 21.94
C HIS A 333 -13.92 -1.58 21.18
N ALA A 334 -15.19 -1.98 20.99
CA ALA A 334 -16.23 -1.14 20.43
C ALA A 334 -17.59 -1.57 20.98
N GLY A 335 -18.05 -0.94 22.06
CA GLY A 335 -19.20 -1.41 22.84
C GLY A 335 -18.88 -2.75 23.51
N ASP A 336 -19.69 -3.77 23.26
CA ASP A 336 -19.47 -5.14 23.77
C ASP A 336 -18.63 -6.02 22.84
N LEU A 337 -18.14 -5.50 21.70
CA LEU A 337 -17.11 -6.15 20.90
C LEU A 337 -15.75 -5.96 21.56
N GLY A 338 -15.12 -7.06 21.91
CA GLY A 338 -13.74 -7.12 22.38
C GLY A 338 -12.93 -8.08 21.53
N ILE A 339 -11.74 -7.65 21.10
CA ILE A 339 -10.74 -8.48 20.43
C ILE A 339 -9.43 -8.30 21.19
N ILE A 340 -8.84 -9.38 21.65
CA ILE A 340 -7.56 -9.38 22.34
C ILE A 340 -6.63 -10.33 21.60
N LEU A 341 -5.48 -9.82 21.17
CA LEU A 341 -4.39 -10.59 20.61
C LEU A 341 -3.18 -10.46 21.54
N THR A 342 -2.60 -11.57 21.93
CA THR A 342 -1.31 -11.60 22.63
C THR A 342 -0.36 -12.54 21.92
N GLY A 343 0.92 -12.20 21.89
CA GLY A 343 1.97 -13.00 21.32
C GLY A 343 3.25 -12.89 22.15
N ASN A 344 4.01 -13.98 22.22
CA ASN A 344 5.30 -14.07 22.93
C ASN A 344 6.45 -13.81 21.94
N ASP A 345 6.36 -12.72 21.20
CA ASP A 345 7.37 -12.24 20.24
C ASP A 345 6.95 -10.84 19.76
N CYS A 346 7.85 -10.08 19.14
CA CYS A 346 7.50 -8.82 18.51
C CYS A 346 6.59 -9.03 17.29
N ILE A 347 5.78 -8.01 16.95
CA ILE A 347 4.78 -8.11 15.87
C ILE A 347 5.42 -8.44 14.51
N HIS A 348 6.64 -7.96 14.25
CA HIS A 348 7.36 -8.23 13.01
C HIS A 348 7.68 -9.73 12.88
N HIS A 349 8.23 -10.34 13.91
CA HIS A 349 8.51 -11.78 13.93
C HIS A 349 7.24 -12.63 13.84
N ILE A 350 6.16 -12.22 14.53
CA ILE A 350 4.86 -12.89 14.42
C ILE A 350 4.36 -12.89 12.98
N THR A 351 4.39 -11.72 12.32
CA THR A 351 3.93 -11.58 10.94
C THR A 351 4.81 -12.35 9.95
N ASP A 352 6.12 -12.37 10.16
CA ASP A 352 7.05 -13.15 9.36
C ASP A 352 6.79 -14.66 9.49
N LYS A 353 6.57 -15.16 10.72
CA LYS A 353 6.20 -16.57 10.96
C LYS A 353 4.88 -16.92 10.28
N LEU A 354 3.84 -16.08 10.42
CA LEU A 354 2.55 -16.30 9.75
C LEU A 354 2.68 -16.29 8.22
N THR A 355 3.48 -15.39 7.67
CA THR A 355 3.76 -15.32 6.23
C THR A 355 4.48 -16.58 5.74
N LYS A 356 5.47 -17.07 6.48
CA LYS A 356 6.16 -18.33 6.16
C LYS A 356 5.21 -19.52 6.17
N VAL A 357 4.38 -19.64 7.22
CA VAL A 357 3.36 -20.69 7.33
C VAL A 357 2.39 -20.64 6.14
N SER A 358 1.89 -19.45 5.80
CA SER A 358 0.99 -19.25 4.65
C SER A 358 1.63 -19.66 3.32
N ASN A 359 2.86 -19.24 3.09
CA ASN A 359 3.61 -19.58 1.88
C ASN A 359 3.88 -21.09 1.80
N ASP A 360 4.27 -21.71 2.90
CA ASP A 360 4.52 -23.16 2.96
C ASP A 360 3.25 -23.97 2.74
N ILE A 361 2.10 -23.54 3.26
CA ILE A 361 0.80 -24.14 2.96
C ILE A 361 0.52 -24.07 1.46
N THR A 362 0.69 -22.92 0.84
CA THR A 362 0.47 -22.71 -0.60
C THR A 362 1.37 -23.62 -1.42
N LEU A 363 2.67 -23.64 -1.12
CA LEU A 363 3.65 -24.48 -1.82
C LEU A 363 3.35 -25.99 -1.66
N GLN A 364 2.93 -26.42 -0.46
CA GLN A 364 2.56 -27.82 -0.24
C GLN A 364 1.28 -28.20 -1.02
N LEU A 365 0.28 -27.31 -1.07
CA LEU A 365 -0.93 -27.52 -1.85
C LEU A 365 -0.64 -27.61 -3.36
N GLU A 366 0.19 -26.73 -3.87
CA GLU A 366 0.59 -26.73 -5.29
C GLU A 366 1.40 -27.98 -5.67
N ARG A 367 2.35 -28.38 -4.81
CA ARG A 367 3.22 -29.53 -5.09
C ARG A 367 2.56 -30.87 -4.81
N ASP A 368 1.89 -30.97 -3.68
CA ASP A 368 1.46 -32.24 -3.12
C ASP A 368 -0.06 -32.40 -3.00
N SER A 369 -0.84 -31.35 -3.26
CA SER A 369 -2.30 -31.30 -3.06
C SER A 369 -2.75 -31.67 -1.64
N THR A 370 -1.82 -31.68 -0.68
CA THR A 370 -2.04 -31.96 0.73
C THR A 370 -1.09 -31.14 1.59
N VAL A 371 -1.49 -30.85 2.84
CA VAL A 371 -0.69 -30.06 3.78
C VAL A 371 -0.15 -30.97 4.88
N ASN A 372 1.16 -30.93 5.11
CA ASN A 372 1.81 -31.57 6.24
C ASN A 372 1.89 -30.60 7.42
N LEU A 373 0.98 -30.72 8.36
CA LEU A 373 0.87 -29.83 9.51
C LEU A 373 1.99 -30.04 10.54
N GLU A 374 2.66 -31.19 10.56
CA GLU A 374 3.80 -31.44 11.46
C GLU A 374 5.02 -30.61 11.07
N ILE A 375 5.23 -30.40 9.76
CA ILE A 375 6.30 -29.55 9.25
C ILE A 375 6.01 -28.08 9.55
N LEU A 376 4.74 -27.66 9.50
CA LEU A 376 4.30 -26.29 9.75
C LEU A 376 4.30 -25.93 11.23
N ARG A 377 4.09 -26.90 12.12
CA ARG A 377 3.96 -26.67 13.56
C ARG A 377 5.16 -25.92 14.19
N PRO A 378 6.42 -26.25 13.90
CA PRO A 378 7.57 -25.49 14.42
C PRO A 378 7.65 -24.03 13.93
N LEU A 379 6.96 -23.70 12.84
CA LEU A 379 6.93 -22.37 12.26
C LEU A 379 5.80 -21.49 12.84
N LEU A 380 4.89 -22.07 13.60
CA LEU A 380 3.77 -21.34 14.20
C LEU A 380 4.28 -20.30 15.20
N PRO A 381 3.75 -19.07 15.21
CA PRO A 381 4.00 -18.15 16.31
C PRO A 381 3.30 -18.63 17.59
N ASP A 382 3.83 -18.24 18.73
CA ASP A 382 3.15 -18.41 20.02
C ASP A 382 2.23 -17.21 20.25
N MET A 383 0.92 -17.41 20.01
CA MET A 383 -0.05 -16.33 20.08
C MET A 383 -1.44 -16.83 20.51
N TYR A 384 -2.18 -15.94 21.13
CA TYR A 384 -3.57 -16.12 21.55
C TYR A 384 -4.45 -15.02 21.00
N LEU A 385 -5.60 -15.39 20.45
CA LEU A 385 -6.62 -14.49 19.96
C LEU A 385 -7.94 -14.79 20.67
N GLU A 386 -8.54 -13.79 21.29
CA GLU A 386 -9.88 -13.83 21.84
C GLU A 386 -10.79 -12.83 21.12
N VAL A 387 -11.98 -13.26 20.73
CA VAL A 387 -13.03 -12.41 20.16
C VAL A 387 -14.32 -12.64 20.92
N ARG A 388 -14.94 -11.56 21.39
CA ARG A 388 -16.26 -11.57 22.02
C ARG A 388 -17.09 -10.44 21.44
N ALA A 389 -18.36 -10.71 21.11
CA ALA A 389 -19.31 -9.74 20.64
C ALA A 389 -20.73 -10.09 21.14
N GLY A 390 -21.44 -9.10 21.61
CA GLY A 390 -22.87 -9.18 21.90
C GLY A 390 -23.68 -8.36 20.90
N GLN A 391 -24.68 -7.61 21.40
CA GLN A 391 -25.64 -6.89 20.56
C GLN A 391 -25.41 -5.37 20.54
N ASP A 392 -24.41 -4.83 21.26
CA ASP A 392 -24.12 -3.41 21.35
C ASP A 392 -22.75 -3.07 20.76
N ASN A 393 -22.58 -3.31 19.46
CA ASN A 393 -21.32 -3.07 18.75
C ASN A 393 -21.53 -2.76 17.27
N PRO A 394 -20.52 -2.21 16.56
CA PRO A 394 -20.64 -1.82 15.16
C PRO A 394 -20.95 -2.99 14.21
N ILE A 395 -20.42 -4.19 14.49
CA ILE A 395 -20.66 -5.38 13.68
C ILE A 395 -22.14 -5.77 13.76
N TYR A 396 -22.69 -5.81 14.97
CA TYR A 396 -24.10 -6.10 15.18
C TYR A 396 -24.98 -5.04 14.48
N ASN A 397 -24.70 -3.76 14.68
CA ASN A 397 -25.45 -2.68 14.01
C ASN A 397 -25.44 -2.83 12.49
N TYR A 398 -24.30 -3.16 11.89
CA TYR A 398 -24.19 -3.40 10.45
C TYR A 398 -24.99 -4.62 10.00
N LEU A 399 -24.90 -5.75 10.71
CA LEU A 399 -25.64 -6.98 10.40
C LEU A 399 -27.16 -6.78 10.50
N GLN A 400 -27.62 -5.93 11.42
CA GLN A 400 -29.04 -5.55 11.53
C GLN A 400 -29.58 -4.93 10.24
N THR A 401 -28.74 -4.23 9.45
CA THR A 401 -29.15 -3.69 8.14
C THR A 401 -29.54 -4.79 7.13
N TYR A 402 -29.07 -6.02 7.37
CA TYR A 402 -29.37 -7.23 6.58
C TYR A 402 -30.36 -8.17 7.28
N TYR A 403 -31.02 -7.71 8.36
CA TYR A 403 -31.95 -8.50 9.18
C TYR A 403 -31.30 -9.73 9.81
N VAL A 404 -29.98 -9.67 10.06
CA VAL A 404 -29.24 -10.70 10.78
C VAL A 404 -29.13 -10.30 12.24
N ASP A 405 -29.59 -11.16 13.12
CA ASP A 405 -29.57 -11.02 14.58
C ASP A 405 -28.78 -12.15 15.23
N PHE A 406 -28.11 -11.88 16.31
CA PHE A 406 -27.46 -12.89 17.15
C PHE A 406 -27.39 -12.40 18.61
N LYS A 407 -27.34 -13.31 19.56
CA LYS A 407 -27.20 -12.97 20.97
C LYS A 407 -25.75 -12.70 21.35
N SER A 408 -24.85 -13.58 20.95
CA SER A 408 -23.42 -13.41 21.21
C SER A 408 -22.56 -14.26 20.29
N ILE A 409 -21.35 -13.80 20.05
CA ILE A 409 -20.25 -14.47 19.37
C ILE A 409 -19.09 -14.58 20.37
N ALA A 410 -18.46 -15.75 20.44
CA ALA A 410 -17.21 -15.95 21.18
C ALA A 410 -16.28 -16.84 20.34
N MET A 411 -15.00 -16.48 20.31
CA MET A 411 -13.95 -17.27 19.68
C MET A 411 -12.67 -17.13 20.50
N ASN A 412 -12.00 -18.27 20.74
CA ASN A 412 -10.66 -18.32 21.26
C ASN A 412 -9.80 -19.12 20.27
N ALA A 413 -8.65 -18.60 19.91
CA ALA A 413 -7.69 -19.31 19.07
C ALA A 413 -6.30 -19.18 19.69
N TYR A 414 -5.58 -20.27 19.68
CA TYR A 414 -4.23 -20.37 20.21
C TYR A 414 -3.34 -21.08 19.20
N THR A 415 -2.12 -20.60 19.03
CA THR A 415 -1.09 -21.26 18.21
C THR A 415 0.23 -21.27 18.95
N SER A 416 0.98 -22.37 18.87
CA SER A 416 2.37 -22.43 19.31
C SER A 416 3.14 -23.56 18.61
N PRO A 417 4.49 -23.49 18.58
CA PRO A 417 5.32 -24.59 18.11
C PRO A 417 5.15 -25.89 18.94
N GLU A 418 4.84 -25.75 20.22
CA GLU A 418 4.73 -26.89 21.14
C GLU A 418 3.39 -27.60 21.04
N THR A 419 2.29 -26.82 21.00
CA THR A 419 0.92 -27.37 21.08
C THR A 419 0.19 -27.37 19.74
N GLY A 420 0.73 -26.70 18.72
CA GLY A 420 0.09 -26.56 17.43
C GLY A 420 -1.06 -25.54 17.45
N ILE A 421 -2.12 -25.81 16.69
CA ILE A 421 -3.29 -24.94 16.53
C ILE A 421 -4.43 -25.45 17.40
N ARG A 422 -5.08 -24.57 18.14
CA ARG A 422 -6.33 -24.82 18.84
C ARG A 422 -7.28 -23.63 18.64
N MET A 423 -8.54 -23.93 18.33
CA MET A 423 -9.58 -22.90 18.19
C MET A 423 -10.90 -23.46 18.72
N ASP A 424 -11.64 -22.62 19.41
CA ASP A 424 -13.04 -22.82 19.74
C ASP A 424 -13.84 -21.57 19.43
N ALA A 425 -14.97 -21.72 18.75
CA ALA A 425 -15.85 -20.64 18.37
C ALA A 425 -17.32 -21.02 18.62
N SER A 426 -18.12 -20.03 19.00
CA SER A 426 -19.55 -20.21 19.19
C SER A 426 -20.34 -18.96 18.81
N ILE A 427 -21.53 -19.19 18.22
CA ILE A 427 -22.53 -18.16 17.95
C ILE A 427 -23.83 -18.63 18.57
N TYR A 428 -24.49 -17.77 19.35
CA TYR A 428 -25.73 -18.07 20.02
C TYR A 428 -26.88 -17.25 19.46
N ASP A 429 -28.05 -17.92 19.33
CA ASP A 429 -29.32 -17.34 18.89
C ASP A 429 -29.21 -16.54 17.57
N LEU A 430 -28.53 -17.12 16.55
CA LEU A 430 -28.45 -16.54 15.21
C LEU A 430 -29.81 -16.59 14.53
N ALA A 431 -30.30 -15.47 14.06
CA ALA A 431 -31.57 -15.37 13.35
C ALA A 431 -31.45 -14.52 12.09
N ARG A 432 -32.18 -14.92 11.04
CA ARG A 432 -32.38 -14.12 9.83
C ARG A 432 -33.76 -14.46 9.24
N ASP A 433 -34.60 -13.46 9.08
CA ASP A 433 -35.99 -13.64 8.63
C ASP A 433 -36.75 -14.67 9.48
N THR A 434 -37.14 -15.79 8.88
CA THR A 434 -37.84 -16.90 9.57
C THR A 434 -36.89 -17.98 10.09
N MET A 435 -35.63 -17.95 9.68
CA MET A 435 -34.62 -18.93 10.10
C MET A 435 -34.03 -18.53 11.47
N GLN A 436 -33.98 -19.47 12.38
CA GLN A 436 -33.35 -19.31 13.69
C GLN A 436 -32.52 -20.53 14.05
N ILE A 437 -31.31 -20.30 14.48
CA ILE A 437 -30.36 -21.30 14.96
C ILE A 437 -30.01 -20.95 16.40
N ASP A 438 -30.16 -21.90 17.33
CA ASP A 438 -29.91 -21.61 18.75
C ASP A 438 -28.41 -21.56 19.07
N THR A 439 -27.63 -22.45 18.43
CA THR A 439 -26.18 -22.51 18.66
C THR A 439 -25.46 -23.00 17.42
N ILE A 440 -24.39 -22.32 17.06
CA ILE A 440 -23.35 -22.81 16.16
C ILE A 440 -22.08 -22.94 16.98
N ARG A 441 -21.39 -24.08 16.90
CA ARG A 441 -20.07 -24.30 17.51
C ARG A 441 -19.10 -24.80 16.48
N ALA A 442 -17.85 -24.38 16.57
CA ALA A 442 -16.74 -24.89 15.79
C ALA A 442 -15.54 -25.09 16.71
N GLU A 443 -14.90 -26.23 16.60
CA GLU A 443 -13.71 -26.58 17.37
C GLU A 443 -12.64 -27.10 16.42
N MET A 444 -11.40 -26.77 16.71
CA MET A 444 -10.24 -27.24 15.97
C MET A 444 -9.11 -27.50 16.95
N HIS A 445 -8.44 -28.63 16.79
CA HIS A 445 -7.33 -29.02 17.65
C HIS A 445 -6.28 -29.80 16.85
N GLN A 446 -5.04 -29.38 16.93
CA GLN A 446 -3.91 -30.10 16.36
C GLN A 446 -3.32 -31.05 17.40
N ASP A 447 -3.28 -32.34 17.08
CA ASP A 447 -2.56 -33.37 17.85
C ASP A 447 -1.19 -33.67 17.21
N SER A 448 -0.52 -34.73 17.67
CA SER A 448 0.77 -35.19 17.11
C SER A 448 0.64 -35.77 15.71
N LEU A 449 -0.57 -36.07 15.23
CA LEU A 449 -0.81 -36.78 13.98
C LEU A 449 -1.48 -35.90 12.93
N GLY A 450 -2.04 -34.73 13.31
CA GLY A 450 -2.70 -33.83 12.38
C GLY A 450 -3.69 -32.88 13.04
N LEU A 451 -4.68 -32.43 12.30
CA LEU A 451 -5.70 -31.50 12.73
C LEU A 451 -7.04 -32.19 12.83
N LEU A 452 -7.65 -32.16 14.00
CA LEU A 452 -9.02 -32.55 14.27
C LEU A 452 -9.92 -31.32 14.21
N TYR A 453 -11.09 -31.45 13.60
CA TYR A 453 -12.04 -30.33 13.53
C TYR A 453 -13.47 -30.83 13.69
N SER A 454 -14.32 -30.01 14.28
CA SER A 454 -15.74 -30.20 14.35
C SER A 454 -16.50 -28.89 14.17
N ALA A 455 -17.66 -28.95 13.54
CA ALA A 455 -18.62 -27.88 13.49
C ALA A 455 -20.03 -28.42 13.72
N GLN A 456 -20.84 -27.75 14.52
CA GLN A 456 -22.16 -28.17 14.88
C GLN A 456 -23.16 -27.03 14.84
N VAL A 457 -24.33 -27.28 14.30
CA VAL A 457 -25.48 -26.38 14.27
C VAL A 457 -26.60 -27.04 15.07
N ILE A 458 -27.15 -26.35 16.05
CA ILE A 458 -28.17 -26.85 16.96
C ILE A 458 -29.38 -25.93 16.95
N LYS A 459 -30.54 -26.52 16.77
CA LYS A 459 -31.86 -25.90 16.90
C LYS A 459 -32.69 -26.72 17.88
N ASN A 460 -32.80 -26.26 19.12
CA ASN A 460 -33.56 -26.94 20.16
C ASN A 460 -34.90 -26.26 20.47
N LYS A 461 -34.99 -24.95 20.31
CA LYS A 461 -36.18 -24.17 20.65
C LYS A 461 -37.27 -24.36 19.60
N TYR A 462 -38.41 -24.86 20.03
CA TYR A 462 -39.57 -25.00 19.18
C TYR A 462 -40.20 -23.63 18.92
N ARG A 463 -40.11 -23.15 17.68
CA ARG A 463 -40.79 -21.96 17.19
C ARG A 463 -41.39 -22.28 15.82
N GLN A 464 -41.02 -21.58 14.77
CA GLN A 464 -41.50 -21.85 13.40
C GLN A 464 -40.82 -23.07 12.74
N GLN A 465 -39.63 -23.45 13.23
CA GLN A 465 -38.86 -24.57 12.72
C GLN A 465 -38.81 -25.73 13.72
N GLN A 466 -38.83 -26.95 13.19
CA GLN A 466 -38.63 -28.15 14.00
C GLN A 466 -37.22 -28.19 14.60
N PRO A 467 -37.04 -28.72 15.82
CA PRO A 467 -35.71 -28.93 16.38
C PRO A 467 -34.89 -29.89 15.50
N PHE A 468 -33.59 -29.60 15.43
CA PHE A 468 -32.62 -30.46 14.74
C PHE A 468 -31.21 -30.20 15.26
N SER A 469 -30.31 -31.15 15.00
CA SER A 469 -28.89 -30.90 15.03
C SER A 469 -28.21 -31.40 13.76
N ALA A 470 -27.30 -30.62 13.24
CA ALA A 470 -26.47 -31.00 12.11
C ALA A 470 -25.01 -30.68 12.45
N GLY A 471 -24.09 -31.48 11.96
CA GLY A 471 -22.69 -31.27 12.23
C GLY A 471 -21.79 -31.93 11.22
N LEU A 472 -20.57 -31.48 11.26
CA LEU A 472 -19.44 -31.95 10.49
C LEU A 472 -18.30 -32.19 11.46
N ASP A 473 -17.72 -33.37 11.49
CA ASP A 473 -16.49 -33.68 12.20
C ASP A 473 -15.52 -34.43 11.30
N GLY A 474 -14.24 -34.29 11.57
CA GLY A 474 -13.23 -34.92 10.75
C GLY A 474 -11.80 -34.62 11.17
N GLN A 475 -10.87 -35.04 10.34
CA GLN A 475 -9.45 -34.85 10.56
C GLN A 475 -8.72 -34.58 9.25
N ILE A 476 -7.64 -33.84 9.33
CA ILE A 476 -6.67 -33.64 8.26
C ILE A 476 -5.33 -34.16 8.75
N ARG A 477 -4.79 -35.17 8.07
CA ARG A 477 -3.49 -35.78 8.37
C ARG A 477 -2.61 -35.75 7.12
N TYR A 478 -1.34 -35.99 7.30
CA TYR A 478 -0.48 -36.16 6.14
C TYR A 478 -0.95 -37.34 5.28
N GLY A 479 -1.31 -37.06 4.05
CA GLY A 479 -1.74 -38.05 3.07
C GLY A 479 -3.23 -38.37 3.05
N PHE A 480 -4.03 -37.94 4.02
CA PHE A 480 -5.47 -38.06 3.93
C PHE A 480 -6.25 -37.01 4.73
N GLY A 481 -7.48 -36.80 4.36
CA GLY A 481 -8.47 -36.07 5.14
C GLY A 481 -9.80 -36.82 5.14
N ASP A 482 -10.51 -36.75 6.25
CA ASP A 482 -11.88 -37.26 6.31
C ASP A 482 -12.83 -36.21 6.87
N ALA A 483 -14.10 -36.37 6.51
CA ALA A 483 -15.21 -35.56 7.00
C ALA A 483 -16.44 -36.42 7.17
N ARG A 484 -17.08 -36.29 8.31
CA ARG A 484 -18.36 -36.97 8.60
C ARG A 484 -19.44 -35.93 8.80
N LEU A 485 -20.42 -35.91 7.93
CA LEU A 485 -21.62 -35.08 8.01
C LEU A 485 -22.75 -35.88 8.65
N TYR A 486 -23.40 -35.30 9.64
CA TYR A 486 -24.58 -35.87 10.25
C TYR A 486 -25.73 -34.87 10.38
N PHE A 487 -26.95 -35.40 10.32
CA PHE A 487 -28.18 -34.67 10.64
C PHE A 487 -29.05 -35.53 11.55
N LYS A 488 -29.54 -34.96 12.65
CA LYS A 488 -30.46 -35.59 13.58
C LYS A 488 -31.71 -34.71 13.73
N ASP A 489 -32.86 -35.35 13.79
CA ASP A 489 -34.13 -34.66 14.03
C ASP A 489 -34.28 -34.24 15.51
N GLY A 490 -35.41 -33.60 15.82
CA GLY A 490 -35.71 -33.13 17.20
C GLY A 490 -35.88 -34.21 18.24
N LYS A 491 -36.00 -35.48 17.84
CA LYS A 491 -36.02 -36.65 18.73
C LYS A 491 -34.64 -37.26 18.91
N GLY A 492 -33.64 -36.77 18.17
CA GLY A 492 -32.29 -37.31 18.16
C GLY A 492 -32.11 -38.51 17.20
N GLU A 493 -33.13 -38.82 16.37
CA GLU A 493 -33.03 -39.86 15.35
C GLU A 493 -32.15 -39.38 14.18
N THR A 494 -31.24 -40.24 13.73
CA THR A 494 -30.31 -39.91 12.64
C THR A 494 -31.04 -39.98 11.30
N GLY A 495 -31.22 -38.82 10.65
CA GLY A 495 -31.80 -38.72 9.31
C GLY A 495 -30.78 -38.80 8.19
N LEU A 496 -29.50 -38.39 8.46
CA LEU A 496 -28.38 -38.46 7.52
C LEU A 496 -27.11 -38.78 8.30
N LEU A 497 -26.31 -39.67 7.75
CA LEU A 497 -24.93 -39.88 8.15
C LEU A 497 -24.13 -40.17 6.88
N LEU A 498 -23.13 -39.37 6.58
CA LEU A 498 -22.30 -39.48 5.38
C LEU A 498 -20.85 -39.19 5.75
N GLY A 499 -19.99 -40.17 5.58
CA GLY A 499 -18.56 -40.04 5.73
C GLY A 499 -17.89 -39.98 4.35
N ILE A 500 -16.95 -39.03 4.18
CA ILE A 500 -16.10 -38.91 3.00
C ILE A 500 -14.67 -38.91 3.47
N ARG A 501 -13.84 -39.76 2.87
CA ARG A 501 -12.41 -39.79 3.07
C ARG A 501 -11.71 -39.56 1.74
N ALA A 502 -10.73 -38.68 1.73
CA ALA A 502 -9.87 -38.35 0.62
C ALA A 502 -8.44 -38.81 0.96
N ASP A 503 -7.95 -39.81 0.25
CA ASP A 503 -6.59 -40.35 0.41
C ASP A 503 -5.70 -39.87 -0.76
N LYS A 504 -4.51 -39.34 -0.47
CA LYS A 504 -3.52 -38.99 -1.45
C LYS A 504 -2.94 -40.23 -2.12
N ILE A 505 -2.88 -40.22 -3.44
CA ILE A 505 -2.20 -41.23 -4.27
C ILE A 505 -1.14 -40.56 -5.13
N GLN A 506 -0.25 -41.34 -5.79
CA GLN A 506 0.86 -40.83 -6.57
C GLN A 506 0.47 -39.78 -7.61
N ASN A 507 -0.71 -39.89 -8.24
CA ASN A 507 -1.15 -39.01 -9.31
C ASN A 507 -2.56 -38.44 -9.06
N GLY A 508 -2.94 -38.10 -7.80
CA GLY A 508 -4.22 -37.51 -7.52
C GLY A 508 -4.75 -37.82 -6.12
N VAL A 509 -6.06 -37.76 -5.98
CA VAL A 509 -6.77 -38.01 -4.73
C VAL A 509 -7.84 -39.09 -4.97
N ASN A 510 -7.89 -40.07 -4.12
CA ASN A 510 -8.91 -41.10 -4.14
C ASN A 510 -9.95 -40.82 -3.07
N PHE A 511 -11.23 -40.87 -3.45
CA PHE A 511 -12.34 -40.59 -2.53
C PHE A 511 -13.08 -41.89 -2.16
N HIS A 512 -13.32 -42.06 -0.87
CA HIS A 512 -14.10 -43.15 -0.33
C HIS A 512 -15.27 -42.59 0.46
N LEU A 513 -16.43 -43.19 0.27
CA LEU A 513 -17.60 -42.96 1.14
C LEU A 513 -17.60 -44.01 2.23
N PHE A 514 -17.92 -43.60 3.45
CA PHE A 514 -18.11 -44.48 4.59
C PHE A 514 -19.31 -44.03 5.42
N PRO A 515 -19.98 -44.92 6.14
CA PRO A 515 -21.13 -44.61 6.97
C PRO A 515 -20.78 -43.80 8.22
#